data_aa122af9281e890ee93d1b84022e4f09
#
_entry.id   aa122af9281e890ee93d1b84022e4f09
#
_cell.length_a   1.000
_cell.length_b   1.000
_cell.length_c   1.000
_cell.angle_alpha   90.00
_cell.angle_beta   90.00
_cell.angle_gamma   90.00
#
_symmetry.space_group_name_H-M   'P 1'
#
loop_
_entity.id
_entity.type
_entity.pdbx_description
1 polymer ?
#
loop_
_entity_poly.entity_id
_entity_poly.type
_entity_poly.pdbx_seq_one_letter_code
_entity_poly.pdbx_strand_id
1 'polypeptide(L)'
;MKLLFIGSRLYDDIDWYVKSKGIESVLTESNEEAINLDLPDQVFIVPRGMDGPKQVALMQKVDAIVPLIGIDPPLIDVAHMKEEVEAEYGIPVIAAGVRAVELTSNKIKTKGFYNEIGVVTPDYQILNGPEELEMDLPVVLKQGEGQGGKDIKVARSIEDVEEYFKEFDQALCEEFIEGSEISIEVLGFNGEYVALPPIYKGETTLEGTHPLNKTKTGPCMVNGLDNILVQHTAYKVARNLDSDGIFEMDFMYSPERDQLYAIEVNTRPNGTRYLTTATCGVNSLCELVNMAIGEFSLSNIYDKLQYHYSTEIPIGNYEGPSPNDPVKSFEDNDFVVHGPQGYQRVTARAKSKSDLEKLIDKLV
;
A
#
# COMPACT_ATOMS: atom_id res chain seq x y z
N MET A 1 -16.63 7.74 21.25
CA MET A 1 -15.46 8.32 20.59
C MET A 1 -15.88 8.78 19.21
N LYS A 2 -15.41 9.93 18.75
CA LYS A 2 -15.75 10.50 17.45
C LYS A 2 -14.49 10.61 16.60
N LEU A 3 -14.46 9.99 15.42
CA LEU A 3 -13.31 10.03 14.53
C LEU A 3 -13.66 10.79 13.23
N LEU A 4 -12.69 11.55 12.71
CA LEU A 4 -12.74 12.07 11.35
C LEU A 4 -11.99 11.17 10.39
N PHE A 5 -12.65 10.77 9.32
CA PHE A 5 -12.05 10.08 8.18
C PHE A 5 -11.90 11.05 7.01
N ILE A 6 -10.78 11.01 6.29
CA ILE A 6 -10.52 11.84 5.12
C ILE A 6 -10.49 10.95 3.88
N GLY A 7 -11.44 11.13 2.96
CA GLY A 7 -11.58 10.31 1.75
C GLY A 7 -12.55 9.15 1.93
N SER A 8 -13.52 9.05 1.04
CA SER A 8 -14.62 8.08 1.11
C SER A 8 -14.30 6.71 0.48
N ARG A 9 -13.36 6.69 -0.48
CA ARG A 9 -13.12 5.53 -1.35
C ARG A 9 -12.79 4.23 -0.61
N LEU A 10 -12.09 4.31 0.52
CA LEU A 10 -11.68 3.16 1.32
C LEU A 10 -12.55 2.97 2.57
N TYR A 11 -13.58 3.79 2.74
CA TYR A 11 -14.38 3.77 3.96
C TYR A 11 -15.22 2.49 4.09
N ASP A 12 -15.70 1.93 2.98
CA ASP A 12 -16.43 0.66 2.95
C ASP A 12 -15.60 -0.56 3.41
N ASP A 13 -14.28 -0.45 3.38
CA ASP A 13 -13.38 -1.50 3.89
C ASP A 13 -13.41 -1.60 5.42
N ILE A 14 -13.81 -0.51 6.12
CA ILE A 14 -13.77 -0.40 7.59
C ILE A 14 -15.11 0.00 8.23
N ASP A 15 -16.11 0.37 7.48
CA ASP A 15 -17.42 0.82 8.02
C ASP A 15 -17.99 -0.16 9.06
N TRP A 16 -17.99 -1.45 8.74
CA TRP A 16 -18.42 -2.51 9.64
C TRP A 16 -17.64 -2.53 10.96
N TYR A 17 -16.33 -2.25 10.89
CA TYR A 17 -15.45 -2.24 12.05
C TYR A 17 -15.68 -0.99 12.92
N VAL A 18 -15.77 0.17 12.31
CA VAL A 18 -16.09 1.46 12.96
C VAL A 18 -17.43 1.34 13.71
N LYS A 19 -18.44 0.78 13.07
CA LYS A 19 -19.76 0.51 13.69
C LYS A 19 -19.69 -0.49 14.84
N SER A 20 -18.91 -1.56 14.69
CA SER A 20 -18.72 -2.56 15.75
C SER A 20 -18.07 -2.01 17.00
N LYS A 21 -17.22 -0.98 16.86
CA LYS A 21 -16.57 -0.26 17.96
C LYS A 21 -17.45 0.85 18.57
N GLY A 22 -18.64 1.11 18.03
CA GLY A 22 -19.51 2.18 18.50
C GLY A 22 -18.90 3.58 18.32
N ILE A 23 -18.09 3.77 17.28
CA ILE A 23 -17.44 5.03 16.94
C ILE A 23 -18.39 5.89 16.13
N GLU A 24 -18.59 7.14 16.55
CA GLU A 24 -19.27 8.15 15.75
C GLU A 24 -18.34 8.60 14.62
N SER A 25 -18.77 8.38 13.39
CA SER A 25 -17.96 8.61 12.20
C SER A 25 -18.32 9.93 11.52
N VAL A 26 -17.31 10.77 11.32
CA VAL A 26 -17.37 11.96 10.49
C VAL A 26 -16.47 11.75 9.29
N LEU A 27 -16.94 12.07 8.08
CA LEU A 27 -16.15 11.91 6.87
C LEU A 27 -16.08 13.24 6.11
N THR A 28 -14.90 13.55 5.58
CA THR A 28 -14.71 14.64 4.63
C THR A 28 -14.35 14.12 3.25
N GLU A 29 -14.97 14.66 2.21
CA GLU A 29 -14.72 14.34 0.82
C GLU A 29 -14.76 15.61 -0.03
N SER A 30 -14.04 15.65 -1.14
CA SER A 30 -14.01 16.79 -2.06
C SER A 30 -14.90 16.64 -3.28
N ASN A 31 -15.41 15.46 -3.52
CA ASN A 31 -16.32 15.12 -4.62
C ASN A 31 -17.69 14.70 -4.06
N GLU A 32 -18.72 15.46 -4.35
CA GLU A 32 -20.11 15.17 -3.90
C GLU A 32 -20.72 13.92 -4.58
N GLU A 33 -20.11 13.44 -5.66
CA GLU A 33 -20.50 12.22 -6.37
C GLU A 33 -19.61 11.01 -6.00
N ALA A 34 -18.77 11.14 -4.97
CA ALA A 34 -17.91 10.05 -4.54
C ALA A 34 -18.73 8.87 -3.98
N ILE A 35 -18.16 7.66 -4.07
CA ILE A 35 -18.79 6.47 -3.50
C ILE A 35 -18.71 6.49 -1.96
N ASN A 36 -19.57 5.69 -1.29
CA ASN A 36 -19.55 5.45 0.16
C ASN A 36 -19.91 6.68 1.02
N LEU A 37 -20.54 7.71 0.46
CA LEU A 37 -20.97 8.88 1.22
C LEU A 37 -22.16 8.62 2.13
N ASP A 38 -22.87 7.53 1.93
CA ASP A 38 -24.05 7.10 2.70
C ASP A 38 -23.72 6.19 3.90
N LEU A 39 -22.44 5.79 4.04
CA LEU A 39 -22.00 4.87 5.09
C LEU A 39 -21.68 5.54 6.43
N PRO A 40 -20.97 6.69 6.49
CA PRO A 40 -20.64 7.39 7.74
C PRO A 40 -21.84 8.05 8.38
N ASP A 41 -21.78 8.30 9.71
CA ASP A 41 -22.86 8.99 10.42
C ASP A 41 -23.01 10.46 9.96
N GLN A 42 -21.90 11.12 9.60
CA GLN A 42 -21.90 12.50 9.11
C GLN A 42 -20.89 12.67 7.96
N VAL A 43 -21.29 13.40 6.92
CA VAL A 43 -20.44 13.71 5.76
C VAL A 43 -20.38 15.21 5.53
N PHE A 44 -19.19 15.72 5.25
CA PHE A 44 -18.92 17.09 4.87
C PHE A 44 -18.21 17.14 3.53
N ILE A 45 -18.83 17.76 2.54
CA ILE A 45 -18.18 18.06 1.27
C ILE A 45 -17.38 19.35 1.44
N VAL A 46 -16.06 19.24 1.23
CA VAL A 46 -15.10 20.32 1.44
C VAL A 46 -14.21 20.51 0.20
N PRO A 47 -13.65 21.69 -0.05
CA PRO A 47 -12.68 21.88 -1.12
C PRO A 47 -11.49 20.92 -0.99
N ARG A 48 -10.83 20.60 -2.11
CA ARG A 48 -9.59 19.83 -2.11
C ARG A 48 -8.52 20.51 -1.25
N GLY A 49 -7.70 19.69 -0.59
CA GLY A 49 -6.68 20.12 0.37
C GLY A 49 -7.07 19.80 1.80
N MET A 50 -6.24 20.16 2.76
CA MET A 50 -6.39 19.74 4.16
C MET A 50 -7.02 20.82 5.06
N ASP A 51 -7.23 22.06 4.58
CA ASP A 51 -7.89 23.10 5.37
C ASP A 51 -9.34 22.75 5.73
N GLY A 52 -10.09 22.19 4.76
CA GLY A 52 -11.47 21.75 4.99
C GLY A 52 -11.56 20.66 6.05
N PRO A 53 -10.85 19.53 5.90
CA PRO A 53 -10.78 18.48 6.92
C PRO A 53 -10.37 19.00 8.30
N LYS A 54 -9.36 19.86 8.39
CA LYS A 54 -8.93 20.48 9.65
C LYS A 54 -10.08 21.28 10.30
N GLN A 55 -10.75 22.13 9.53
CA GLN A 55 -11.88 22.91 10.05
C GLN A 55 -13.02 22.03 10.55
N VAL A 56 -13.35 20.96 9.81
CA VAL A 56 -14.38 20.00 10.23
C VAL A 56 -13.97 19.28 11.51
N ALA A 57 -12.71 18.84 11.62
CA ALA A 57 -12.18 18.21 12.84
C ALA A 57 -12.39 19.09 14.08
N LEU A 58 -12.03 20.37 13.98
CA LEU A 58 -12.18 21.33 15.07
C LEU A 58 -13.66 21.63 15.38
N MET A 59 -14.48 21.83 14.36
CA MET A 59 -15.91 22.12 14.51
C MET A 59 -16.65 20.95 15.15
N GLN A 60 -16.35 19.73 14.74
CA GLN A 60 -16.97 18.49 15.22
C GLN A 60 -16.36 18.00 16.54
N LYS A 61 -15.24 18.58 16.97
CA LYS A 61 -14.50 18.18 18.19
C LYS A 61 -14.17 16.70 18.17
N VAL A 62 -13.55 16.24 17.08
CA VAL A 62 -13.17 14.83 16.94
C VAL A 62 -12.04 14.46 17.88
N ASP A 63 -12.00 13.18 18.28
CA ASP A 63 -10.96 12.67 19.17
C ASP A 63 -9.67 12.33 18.41
N ALA A 64 -9.77 11.95 17.12
CA ALA A 64 -8.63 11.70 16.24
C ALA A 64 -9.02 11.79 14.75
N ILE A 65 -8.03 11.84 13.87
CA ILE A 65 -8.18 11.91 12.41
C ILE A 65 -7.50 10.70 11.77
N VAL A 66 -8.22 10.01 10.86
CA VAL A 66 -7.74 8.83 10.12
C VAL A 66 -7.86 9.10 8.62
N PRO A 67 -6.78 9.49 7.93
CA PRO A 67 -6.78 9.64 6.47
C PRO A 67 -6.90 8.29 5.78
N LEU A 68 -7.91 8.12 4.92
CA LEU A 68 -8.14 6.93 4.09
C LEU A 68 -7.73 7.21 2.64
N ILE A 69 -6.49 7.64 2.44
CA ILE A 69 -5.95 8.10 1.17
C ILE A 69 -5.03 7.02 0.60
N GLY A 70 -5.38 6.47 -0.57
CA GLY A 70 -4.62 5.43 -1.27
C GLY A 70 -3.84 5.93 -2.50
N ILE A 71 -3.55 7.23 -2.57
CA ILE A 71 -2.78 7.87 -3.65
C ILE A 71 -1.75 8.83 -3.08
N ASP A 72 -0.64 9.05 -3.80
CA ASP A 72 0.51 9.82 -3.28
C ASP A 72 0.32 11.34 -3.23
N PRO A 73 -0.31 12.00 -4.24
CA PRO A 73 -0.26 13.46 -4.31
C PRO A 73 -0.73 14.23 -3.07
N PRO A 74 -1.77 13.80 -2.32
CA PRO A 74 -2.19 14.54 -1.14
C PRO A 74 -1.43 14.20 0.15
N LEU A 75 -0.52 13.22 0.15
CA LEU A 75 0.12 12.75 1.39
C LEU A 75 0.97 13.82 2.08
N ILE A 76 1.63 14.66 1.32
CA ILE A 76 2.45 15.74 1.89
C ILE A 76 1.58 16.79 2.60
N ASP A 77 0.42 17.12 2.04
CA ASP A 77 -0.54 18.04 2.68
C ASP A 77 -1.13 17.41 3.94
N VAL A 78 -1.39 16.10 3.94
CA VAL A 78 -1.82 15.36 5.14
C VAL A 78 -0.74 15.41 6.22
N ALA A 79 0.53 15.21 5.84
CA ALA A 79 1.63 15.23 6.79
C ALA A 79 1.83 16.62 7.43
N HIS A 80 1.72 17.69 6.65
CA HIS A 80 1.75 19.05 7.19
C HIS A 80 0.56 19.34 8.10
N MET A 81 -0.65 18.93 7.71
CA MET A 81 -1.83 19.03 8.57
C MET A 81 -1.65 18.27 9.88
N LYS A 82 -1.04 17.06 9.83
CA LYS A 82 -0.73 16.28 11.04
C LYS A 82 0.12 17.09 12.01
N GLU A 83 1.26 17.62 11.54
CA GLU A 83 2.15 18.40 12.40
C GLU A 83 1.46 19.61 13.03
N GLU A 84 0.66 20.35 12.22
CA GLU A 84 -0.08 21.51 12.70
C GLU A 84 -1.16 21.11 13.73
N VAL A 85 -2.01 20.14 13.40
CA VAL A 85 -3.18 19.77 14.23
C VAL A 85 -2.74 19.12 15.54
N GLU A 86 -1.71 18.28 15.51
CA GLU A 86 -1.16 17.66 16.72
C GLU A 86 -0.50 18.71 17.63
N ALA A 87 0.28 19.63 17.06
CA ALA A 87 0.98 20.65 17.84
C ALA A 87 0.06 21.71 18.43
N GLU A 88 -0.94 22.19 17.69
CA GLU A 88 -1.79 23.30 18.10
C GLU A 88 -3.03 22.87 18.90
N TYR A 89 -3.59 21.68 18.56
CA TYR A 89 -4.88 21.25 19.11
C TYR A 89 -4.80 19.93 19.88
N GLY A 90 -3.68 19.21 19.79
CA GLY A 90 -3.51 17.92 20.47
C GLY A 90 -4.41 16.81 19.94
N ILE A 91 -4.92 16.93 18.70
CA ILE A 91 -5.76 15.90 18.05
C ILE A 91 -4.84 14.99 17.25
N PRO A 92 -4.72 13.68 17.58
CA PRO A 92 -3.88 12.74 16.84
C PRO A 92 -4.32 12.58 15.38
N VAL A 93 -3.35 12.52 14.47
CA VAL A 93 -3.58 12.22 13.05
C VAL A 93 -2.81 10.95 12.69
N ILE A 94 -3.51 9.90 12.34
CA ILE A 94 -2.92 8.56 12.08
C ILE A 94 -2.41 8.51 10.63
N ALA A 95 -1.26 9.09 10.41
CA ALA A 95 -0.61 9.18 9.10
C ALA A 95 0.90 9.36 9.26
N ALA A 96 1.63 9.16 8.17
CA ALA A 96 3.06 9.43 8.12
C ALA A 96 3.36 10.93 8.26
N GLY A 97 4.47 11.25 8.94
CA GLY A 97 4.98 12.61 9.09
C GLY A 97 5.71 13.11 7.83
N VAL A 98 5.98 14.41 7.78
CA VAL A 98 6.55 15.12 6.63
C VAL A 98 7.84 14.46 6.12
N ARG A 99 8.82 14.16 7.00
CA ARG A 99 10.07 13.54 6.60
C ARG A 99 9.87 12.19 5.89
N ALA A 100 8.99 11.34 6.41
CA ALA A 100 8.73 10.02 5.83
C ALA A 100 8.08 10.16 4.45
N VAL A 101 7.08 11.03 4.31
CA VAL A 101 6.40 11.27 3.02
C VAL A 101 7.37 11.86 1.99
N GLU A 102 8.19 12.86 2.34
CA GLU A 102 9.18 13.43 1.42
C GLU A 102 10.21 12.43 0.92
N LEU A 103 10.64 11.50 1.78
CA LEU A 103 11.57 10.44 1.38
C LEU A 103 10.91 9.41 0.45
N THR A 104 9.64 9.08 0.68
CA THR A 104 8.98 7.97 -0.01
C THR A 104 8.22 8.39 -1.27
N SER A 105 7.82 9.65 -1.39
CA SER A 105 7.13 10.17 -2.58
C SER A 105 8.05 10.40 -3.79
N ASN A 106 9.36 10.38 -3.59
CA ASN A 106 10.35 10.56 -4.65
C ASN A 106 11.32 9.39 -4.68
N LYS A 107 11.29 8.61 -5.77
CA LYS A 107 12.08 7.38 -5.94
C LYS A 107 13.58 7.61 -5.83
N ILE A 108 14.10 8.76 -6.28
CA ILE A 108 15.51 9.12 -6.16
C ILE A 108 15.88 9.32 -4.68
N LYS A 109 15.05 10.05 -3.93
CA LYS A 109 15.25 10.22 -2.48
C LYS A 109 15.18 8.88 -1.75
N THR A 110 14.23 8.01 -2.14
CA THR A 110 14.09 6.66 -1.57
C THR A 110 15.36 5.84 -1.77
N LYS A 111 15.99 5.89 -2.95
CA LYS A 111 17.27 5.20 -3.21
C LYS A 111 18.40 5.70 -2.30
N GLY A 112 18.53 7.02 -2.16
CA GLY A 112 19.49 7.63 -1.23
C GLY A 112 19.28 7.16 0.21
N PHE A 113 18.02 7.14 0.65
CA PHE A 113 17.64 6.65 1.97
C PHE A 113 17.95 5.16 2.18
N TYR A 114 17.68 4.28 1.21
CA TYR A 114 18.06 2.86 1.30
C TYR A 114 19.57 2.69 1.47
N ASN A 115 20.37 3.44 0.70
CA ASN A 115 21.83 3.40 0.82
C ASN A 115 22.32 3.89 2.21
N GLU A 116 21.72 4.98 2.73
CA GLU A 116 22.04 5.53 4.05
C GLU A 116 21.82 4.51 5.17
N ILE A 117 20.69 3.79 5.11
CA ILE A 117 20.38 2.79 6.11
C ILE A 117 20.95 1.39 5.82
N GLY A 118 21.72 1.22 4.72
CA GLY A 118 22.31 -0.05 4.34
C GLY A 118 21.28 -1.12 4.00
N VAL A 119 20.25 -0.77 3.21
CA VAL A 119 19.30 -1.67 2.57
C VAL A 119 19.66 -1.81 1.11
N VAL A 120 19.79 -3.04 0.64
CA VAL A 120 20.16 -3.32 -0.76
C VAL A 120 19.03 -2.92 -1.69
N THR A 121 19.34 -2.18 -2.73
CA THR A 121 18.44 -1.76 -3.81
C THR A 121 19.15 -2.00 -5.14
N PRO A 122 18.46 -2.15 -6.28
CA PRO A 122 19.12 -2.27 -7.57
C PRO A 122 20.11 -1.14 -7.81
N ASP A 123 21.23 -1.41 -8.46
CA ASP A 123 22.14 -0.37 -8.90
C ASP A 123 21.38 0.65 -9.75
N TYR A 124 21.71 1.92 -9.61
CA TYR A 124 20.96 2.97 -10.28
C TYR A 124 21.83 4.16 -10.68
N GLN A 125 21.36 4.89 -11.65
CA GLN A 125 21.95 6.10 -12.19
C GLN A 125 20.83 7.14 -12.44
N ILE A 126 21.14 8.42 -12.26
CA ILE A 126 20.22 9.50 -12.66
C ILE A 126 20.73 10.00 -14.01
N LEU A 127 19.86 9.93 -15.02
CA LEU A 127 20.17 10.36 -16.38
C LEU A 127 19.44 11.65 -16.71
N ASN A 128 20.11 12.61 -17.35
CA ASN A 128 19.53 13.82 -17.93
C ASN A 128 19.56 13.77 -19.48
N GLY A 129 20.03 12.67 -20.04
CA GLY A 129 20.04 12.36 -21.46
C GLY A 129 20.46 10.93 -21.73
N PRO A 130 20.11 10.37 -22.90
CA PRO A 130 20.42 8.99 -23.23
C PRO A 130 21.93 8.69 -23.32
N GLU A 131 22.75 9.71 -23.62
CA GLU A 131 24.21 9.60 -23.72
C GLU A 131 24.90 9.40 -22.36
N GLU A 132 24.21 9.66 -21.25
CA GLU A 132 24.74 9.48 -19.89
C GLU A 132 24.63 8.04 -19.40
N LEU A 133 23.98 7.12 -20.14
CA LEU A 133 23.81 5.73 -19.74
C LEU A 133 25.15 4.99 -19.69
N GLU A 134 25.56 4.58 -18.49
CA GLU A 134 26.79 3.79 -18.26
C GLU A 134 26.46 2.33 -17.86
N MET A 135 25.18 2.04 -17.57
CA MET A 135 24.74 0.71 -17.14
C MET A 135 24.50 -0.23 -18.33
N ASP A 136 24.71 -1.53 -18.11
CA ASP A 136 24.40 -2.55 -19.09
C ASP A 136 22.88 -2.75 -19.25
N LEU A 137 22.44 -2.92 -20.49
CA LEU A 137 21.03 -3.23 -20.81
C LEU A 137 20.71 -4.72 -20.50
N PRO A 138 19.48 -5.06 -20.08
CA PRO A 138 18.32 -4.17 -19.96
C PRO A 138 18.33 -3.34 -18.67
N VAL A 139 17.74 -2.13 -18.72
CA VAL A 139 17.55 -1.25 -17.58
C VAL A 139 16.08 -0.85 -17.43
N VAL A 140 15.69 -0.37 -16.25
CA VAL A 140 14.35 0.17 -15.96
C VAL A 140 14.45 1.67 -15.82
N LEU A 141 13.76 2.40 -16.70
CA LEU A 141 13.64 3.85 -16.66
C LEU A 141 12.35 4.23 -15.93
N LYS A 142 12.45 5.17 -14.99
CA LYS A 142 11.33 5.64 -14.16
C LYS A 142 11.40 7.15 -13.96
N GLN A 143 10.26 7.77 -13.73
CA GLN A 143 10.22 9.12 -13.19
C GLN A 143 10.48 9.10 -11.69
N GLY A 144 11.07 10.18 -11.15
CA GLY A 144 11.30 10.33 -9.71
C GLY A 144 10.01 10.30 -8.90
N GLU A 145 8.92 10.83 -9.47
CA GLU A 145 7.58 10.84 -8.89
C GLU A 145 6.61 10.02 -9.75
N GLY A 146 5.44 9.70 -9.23
CA GLY A 146 4.41 8.91 -9.92
C GLY A 146 4.17 7.54 -9.29
N GLN A 147 3.00 6.95 -9.61
CA GLN A 147 2.50 5.72 -8.99
C GLN A 147 1.87 4.79 -10.03
N GLY A 148 1.67 3.53 -9.64
CA GLY A 148 0.90 2.55 -10.42
C GLY A 148 1.58 2.07 -11.69
N GLY A 149 2.91 2.18 -11.79
CA GLY A 149 3.68 1.76 -12.96
C GLY A 149 3.59 2.73 -14.15
N LYS A 150 3.02 3.92 -13.94
CA LYS A 150 3.01 4.97 -14.93
C LYS A 150 4.43 5.47 -15.20
N ASP A 151 4.71 5.77 -16.46
CA ASP A 151 6.00 6.33 -16.91
C ASP A 151 7.21 5.42 -16.58
N ILE A 152 6.98 4.09 -16.47
CA ILE A 152 8.03 3.07 -16.35
C ILE A 152 8.25 2.39 -17.70
N LYS A 153 9.50 2.29 -18.12
CA LYS A 153 9.91 1.57 -19.34
C LYS A 153 11.08 0.63 -19.04
N VAL A 154 10.96 -0.63 -19.47
CA VAL A 154 12.11 -1.54 -19.55
C VAL A 154 12.79 -1.28 -20.88
N ALA A 155 13.97 -0.67 -20.85
CA ALA A 155 14.77 -0.39 -22.02
C ALA A 155 15.74 -1.56 -22.30
N ARG A 156 15.63 -2.14 -23.49
CA ARG A 156 16.44 -3.29 -23.96
C ARG A 156 17.50 -2.88 -24.96
N SER A 157 17.37 -1.68 -25.51
CA SER A 157 18.29 -1.08 -26.47
C SER A 157 18.50 0.40 -26.20
N ILE A 158 19.51 0.99 -26.79
CA ILE A 158 19.76 2.44 -26.71
C ILE A 158 18.59 3.22 -27.32
N GLU A 159 17.99 2.70 -28.40
CA GLU A 159 16.83 3.31 -29.02
C GLU A 159 15.62 3.41 -28.07
N ASP A 160 15.44 2.42 -27.17
CA ASP A 160 14.42 2.48 -26.12
C ASP A 160 14.69 3.62 -25.13
N VAL A 161 15.95 3.84 -24.78
CA VAL A 161 16.38 4.94 -23.91
C VAL A 161 16.15 6.29 -24.61
N GLU A 162 16.60 6.41 -25.86
CA GLU A 162 16.38 7.62 -26.68
C GLU A 162 14.89 7.95 -26.84
N GLU A 163 14.03 6.92 -27.00
CA GLU A 163 12.59 7.11 -27.07
C GLU A 163 12.02 7.66 -25.77
N TYR A 164 12.46 7.14 -24.62
CA TYR A 164 12.03 7.61 -23.31
C TYR A 164 12.35 9.09 -23.11
N PHE A 165 13.55 9.53 -23.53
CA PHE A 165 13.97 10.92 -23.43
C PHE A 165 13.33 11.87 -24.43
N LYS A 166 12.48 11.39 -25.36
CA LYS A 166 11.60 12.26 -26.15
C LYS A 166 10.42 12.81 -25.36
N GLU A 167 10.06 12.13 -24.25
CA GLU A 167 8.93 12.49 -23.40
C GLU A 167 9.37 13.11 -22.07
N PHE A 168 10.59 12.77 -21.59
CA PHE A 168 11.07 13.15 -20.26
C PHE A 168 12.49 13.71 -20.32
N ASP A 169 12.76 14.77 -19.55
CA ASP A 169 14.07 15.43 -19.46
C ASP A 169 15.03 14.73 -18.48
N GLN A 170 14.52 13.85 -17.61
CA GLN A 170 15.31 13.13 -16.61
C GLN A 170 14.71 11.74 -16.39
N ALA A 171 15.56 10.78 -16.01
CA ALA A 171 15.16 9.45 -15.61
C ALA A 171 15.97 8.94 -14.40
N LEU A 172 15.31 8.24 -13.48
CA LEU A 172 15.94 7.25 -12.62
C LEU A 172 16.10 5.97 -13.46
N CYS A 173 17.33 5.62 -13.77
CA CYS A 173 17.68 4.39 -14.47
C CYS A 173 18.14 3.37 -13.43
N GLU A 174 17.48 2.21 -13.39
CA GLU A 174 17.81 1.11 -12.48
C GLU A 174 18.22 -0.13 -13.27
N GLU A 175 19.09 -0.93 -12.69
CA GLU A 175 19.35 -2.28 -13.17
C GLU A 175 18.04 -3.09 -13.22
N PHE A 176 17.80 -3.81 -14.32
CA PHE A 176 16.69 -4.75 -14.41
C PHE A 176 16.99 -6.00 -13.60
N ILE A 177 16.23 -6.24 -12.54
CA ILE A 177 16.35 -7.45 -11.73
C ILE A 177 15.38 -8.51 -12.24
N GLU A 178 15.91 -9.62 -12.75
CA GLU A 178 15.11 -10.80 -13.07
C GLU A 178 14.81 -11.58 -11.79
N GLY A 179 13.54 -11.85 -11.54
CA GLY A 179 13.12 -12.57 -10.34
C GLY A 179 11.69 -12.31 -9.91
N SER A 180 11.44 -12.59 -8.65
CA SER A 180 10.10 -12.56 -8.03
C SER A 180 9.80 -11.23 -7.38
N GLU A 181 8.64 -10.67 -7.69
CA GLU A 181 8.12 -9.47 -7.03
C GLU A 181 7.41 -9.85 -5.71
N ILE A 182 7.75 -9.16 -4.64
CA ILE A 182 7.24 -9.40 -3.29
C ILE A 182 6.74 -8.09 -2.72
N SER A 183 5.61 -8.13 -2.02
CA SER A 183 5.11 -6.99 -1.26
C SER A 183 4.92 -7.35 0.20
N ILE A 184 5.09 -6.37 1.08
CA ILE A 184 4.89 -6.52 2.51
C ILE A 184 4.33 -5.24 3.11
N GLU A 185 3.37 -5.39 4.02
CA GLU A 185 2.86 -4.29 4.83
C GLU A 185 3.55 -4.27 6.20
N VAL A 186 3.89 -3.07 6.66
CA VAL A 186 4.36 -2.82 8.03
C VAL A 186 3.41 -1.81 8.68
N LEU A 187 3.00 -2.11 9.90
CA LEU A 187 2.24 -1.19 10.74
C LEU A 187 3.20 -0.54 11.73
N GLY A 188 3.14 0.78 11.84
CA GLY A 188 3.97 1.56 12.77
C GLY A 188 3.12 2.53 13.59
N PHE A 189 3.35 2.59 14.89
CA PHE A 189 2.68 3.53 15.77
C PHE A 189 3.48 3.78 17.05
N ASN A 190 3.74 5.05 17.38
CA ASN A 190 4.46 5.45 18.57
C ASN A 190 5.83 4.75 18.74
N GLY A 191 6.56 4.53 17.65
CA GLY A 191 7.87 3.88 17.65
C GLY A 191 7.84 2.35 17.71
N GLU A 192 6.66 1.73 17.78
CA GLU A 192 6.48 0.28 17.65
C GLU A 192 6.15 -0.09 16.21
N TYR A 193 6.79 -1.13 15.68
CA TYR A 193 6.60 -1.55 14.27
C TYR A 193 6.41 -3.06 14.21
N VAL A 194 5.52 -3.51 13.30
CA VAL A 194 5.31 -4.92 13.01
C VAL A 194 5.20 -5.15 11.50
N ALA A 195 6.08 -5.98 10.97
CA ALA A 195 6.04 -6.43 9.58
C ALA A 195 5.10 -7.64 9.46
N LEU A 196 4.04 -7.51 8.65
CA LEU A 196 3.10 -8.59 8.39
C LEU A 196 3.73 -9.65 7.45
N PRO A 197 3.14 -10.83 7.28
CA PRO A 197 3.65 -11.81 6.34
C PRO A 197 3.73 -11.28 4.91
N PRO A 198 4.86 -11.49 4.19
CA PRO A 198 5.01 -11.05 2.81
C PRO A 198 4.13 -11.86 1.86
N ILE A 199 3.77 -11.23 0.75
CA ILE A 199 3.00 -11.82 -0.33
C ILE A 199 3.79 -11.81 -1.64
N TYR A 200 3.50 -12.76 -2.52
CA TYR A 200 4.09 -12.86 -3.85
C TYR A 200 3.22 -12.15 -4.89
N LYS A 201 3.83 -11.26 -5.69
CA LYS A 201 3.16 -10.47 -6.72
C LYS A 201 3.39 -10.95 -8.15
N GLY A 202 4.10 -12.04 -8.34
CA GLY A 202 4.45 -12.60 -9.66
C GLY A 202 5.92 -12.40 -10.02
N GLU A 203 6.30 -12.94 -11.17
CA GLU A 203 7.65 -12.78 -11.70
C GLU A 203 7.80 -11.45 -12.48
N THR A 204 9.03 -10.96 -12.55
CA THR A 204 9.37 -9.87 -13.47
C THR A 204 9.35 -10.35 -14.91
N THR A 205 8.91 -9.51 -15.82
CA THR A 205 8.95 -9.78 -17.25
C THR A 205 9.48 -8.57 -18.00
N LEU A 206 10.23 -8.79 -19.07
CA LEU A 206 10.75 -7.72 -19.90
C LEU A 206 9.66 -6.92 -20.62
N GLU A 207 8.49 -7.53 -20.84
CA GLU A 207 7.31 -6.87 -21.43
C GLU A 207 6.60 -5.98 -20.41
N GLY A 208 6.86 -6.21 -19.13
CA GLY A 208 6.09 -5.65 -18.04
C GLY A 208 4.65 -6.18 -18.00
N THR A 209 4.09 -6.31 -16.82
CA THR A 209 2.68 -6.65 -16.65
C THR A 209 2.07 -5.66 -15.69
N HIS A 210 0.99 -5.00 -16.10
CA HIS A 210 0.32 -4.05 -15.22
C HIS A 210 -0.09 -4.74 -13.91
N PRO A 211 0.20 -4.18 -12.73
CA PRO A 211 -0.05 -4.82 -11.42
C PRO A 211 -1.49 -5.32 -11.20
N LEU A 212 -2.47 -4.69 -11.84
CA LEU A 212 -3.88 -5.09 -11.77
C LEU A 212 -4.20 -6.38 -12.54
N ASN A 213 -3.32 -6.80 -13.47
CA ASN A 213 -3.51 -8.00 -14.28
C ASN A 213 -2.73 -9.20 -13.74
N LYS A 214 -1.99 -9.03 -12.64
CA LYS A 214 -1.21 -10.11 -12.02
C LYS A 214 -2.07 -10.90 -11.03
N THR A 215 -1.98 -12.22 -11.08
CA THR A 215 -2.40 -13.08 -9.97
C THR A 215 -1.34 -13.01 -8.88
N LYS A 216 -1.78 -12.80 -7.64
CA LYS A 216 -0.92 -12.69 -6.48
C LYS A 216 -1.28 -13.76 -5.47
N THR A 217 -0.33 -14.22 -4.66
CA THR A 217 -0.55 -15.28 -3.68
C THR A 217 0.09 -14.96 -2.33
N GLY A 218 -0.52 -15.49 -1.28
CA GLY A 218 0.01 -15.44 0.07
C GLY A 218 -0.15 -16.77 0.82
N PRO A 219 0.73 -17.06 1.79
CA PRO A 219 1.99 -16.36 2.05
C PRO A 219 2.98 -16.47 0.88
N CYS A 220 3.99 -15.61 0.85
CA CYS A 220 5.05 -15.70 -0.15
C CYS A 220 5.78 -17.04 -0.02
N MET A 221 5.86 -17.78 -1.13
CA MET A 221 6.45 -19.13 -1.19
C MET A 221 7.47 -19.24 -2.32
N VAL A 222 8.28 -18.21 -2.47
CA VAL A 222 9.37 -18.18 -3.46
C VAL A 222 10.51 -19.08 -2.98
N ASN A 223 10.95 -19.97 -3.87
CA ASN A 223 12.03 -20.90 -3.54
C ASN A 223 13.36 -20.16 -3.31
N GLY A 224 14.05 -20.49 -2.22
CA GLY A 224 15.30 -19.84 -1.81
C GLY A 224 15.10 -18.56 -0.99
N LEU A 225 13.94 -17.91 -1.03
CA LEU A 225 13.69 -16.70 -0.25
C LEU A 225 13.33 -17.02 1.19
N ASP A 226 14.02 -16.38 2.13
CA ASP A 226 13.65 -16.36 3.54
C ASP A 226 12.67 -15.20 3.83
N ASN A 227 11.43 -15.52 4.17
CA ASN A 227 10.43 -14.52 4.52
C ASN A 227 10.81 -13.69 5.76
N ILE A 228 11.64 -14.23 6.67
CA ILE A 228 12.15 -13.51 7.83
C ILE A 228 13.10 -12.39 7.36
N LEU A 229 13.90 -12.63 6.33
CA LEU A 229 14.75 -11.60 5.73
C LEU A 229 13.90 -10.45 5.17
N VAL A 230 12.80 -10.76 4.46
CA VAL A 230 11.86 -9.75 3.93
C VAL A 230 11.27 -8.93 5.07
N GLN A 231 10.74 -9.60 6.11
CA GLN A 231 10.14 -8.93 7.28
C GLN A 231 11.15 -8.06 8.02
N HIS A 232 12.38 -8.57 8.24
CA HIS A 232 13.42 -7.83 8.91
C HIS A 232 13.87 -6.59 8.12
N THR A 233 13.99 -6.72 6.79
CA THR A 233 14.37 -5.59 5.93
C THR A 233 13.26 -4.53 5.92
N ALA A 234 12.00 -4.93 5.81
CA ALA A 234 10.86 -4.03 5.86
C ALA A 234 10.74 -3.33 7.23
N TYR A 235 10.91 -4.06 8.32
CA TYR A 235 10.96 -3.49 9.67
C TYR A 235 12.08 -2.44 9.79
N LYS A 236 13.28 -2.74 9.27
CA LYS A 236 14.42 -1.81 9.27
C LYS A 236 14.09 -0.52 8.53
N VAL A 237 13.46 -0.60 7.36
CA VAL A 237 13.04 0.56 6.57
C VAL A 237 12.01 1.38 7.36
N ALA A 238 10.92 0.78 7.84
CA ALA A 238 9.86 1.47 8.57
C ALA A 238 10.38 2.15 9.83
N ARG A 239 11.22 1.47 10.61
CA ARG A 239 11.83 2.02 11.81
C ARG A 239 12.72 3.25 11.53
N ASN A 240 13.45 3.26 10.41
CA ASN A 240 14.29 4.39 10.03
C ASN A 240 13.52 5.54 9.37
N LEU A 241 12.32 5.28 8.84
CA LEU A 241 11.37 6.33 8.46
C LEU A 241 10.81 7.05 9.69
N ASP A 242 10.75 6.36 10.83
CA ASP A 242 10.34 6.89 12.14
C ASP A 242 8.99 7.63 12.07
N SER A 243 7.96 6.91 11.67
CA SER A 243 6.66 7.50 11.42
C SER A 243 5.51 6.53 11.72
N ASP A 244 4.29 7.05 11.84
CA ASP A 244 3.09 6.27 12.12
C ASP A 244 2.35 5.85 10.85
N GLY A 245 1.48 4.86 10.96
CA GLY A 245 0.56 4.44 9.90
C GLY A 245 0.91 3.12 9.22
N ILE A 246 0.55 3.02 7.96
CA ILE A 246 0.81 1.85 7.12
C ILE A 246 1.97 2.16 6.17
N PHE A 247 2.94 1.24 6.14
CA PHE A 247 4.00 1.25 5.14
C PHE A 247 3.82 0.02 4.26
N GLU A 248 3.77 0.23 2.96
CA GLU A 248 3.86 -0.87 2.00
C GLU A 248 5.21 -0.82 1.31
N MET A 249 5.85 -1.96 1.20
CA MET A 249 7.16 -2.07 0.56
C MET A 249 7.14 -3.13 -0.51
N ASP A 250 7.70 -2.78 -1.66
CA ASP A 250 7.92 -3.70 -2.77
C ASP A 250 9.40 -4.08 -2.86
N PHE A 251 9.61 -5.38 -3.02
CA PHE A 251 10.93 -5.99 -3.17
C PHE A 251 11.00 -6.83 -4.44
N MET A 252 12.22 -7.00 -4.94
CA MET A 252 12.58 -8.03 -5.93
C MET A 252 13.52 -9.02 -5.29
N TYR A 253 13.25 -10.32 -5.46
CA TYR A 253 14.19 -11.36 -5.10
C TYR A 253 14.74 -12.02 -6.36
N SER A 254 16.06 -11.95 -6.54
CA SER A 254 16.77 -12.65 -7.60
C SER A 254 17.26 -14.01 -7.10
N PRO A 255 16.69 -15.13 -7.57
CA PRO A 255 17.19 -16.45 -7.20
C PRO A 255 18.61 -16.74 -7.70
N GLU A 256 19.00 -16.15 -8.83
CA GLU A 256 20.34 -16.30 -9.40
C GLU A 256 21.42 -15.71 -8.49
N ARG A 257 21.12 -14.54 -7.89
CA ARG A 257 22.06 -13.80 -7.02
C ARG A 257 21.85 -14.11 -5.55
N ASP A 258 20.81 -14.86 -5.21
CA ASP A 258 20.34 -15.07 -3.82
C ASP A 258 20.24 -13.73 -3.06
N GLN A 259 19.64 -12.71 -3.71
CA GLN A 259 19.64 -11.35 -3.20
C GLN A 259 18.23 -10.73 -3.23
N LEU A 260 17.85 -10.10 -2.12
CA LEU A 260 16.64 -9.29 -1.97
C LEU A 260 16.98 -7.82 -2.22
N TYR A 261 16.22 -7.16 -3.09
CA TYR A 261 16.35 -5.74 -3.44
C TYR A 261 15.11 -4.96 -3.05
N ALA A 262 15.27 -3.87 -2.30
CA ALA A 262 14.18 -2.94 -2.02
C ALA A 262 13.94 -2.03 -3.24
N ILE A 263 12.70 -1.97 -3.69
CA ILE A 263 12.30 -1.22 -4.90
C ILE A 263 11.65 0.10 -4.53
N GLU A 264 10.57 0.05 -3.76
CA GLU A 264 9.85 1.24 -3.30
C GLU A 264 9.25 1.03 -1.91
N VAL A 265 8.93 2.14 -1.26
CA VAL A 265 8.15 2.17 -0.03
C VAL A 265 7.09 3.25 -0.14
N ASN A 266 5.86 2.91 0.22
CA ASN A 266 4.70 3.79 0.22
C ASN A 266 4.22 3.97 1.66
N THR A 267 3.85 5.20 2.05
CA THR A 267 3.34 5.54 3.39
C THR A 267 1.81 5.66 3.41
N ARG A 268 1.14 4.73 2.72
CA ARG A 268 -0.32 4.71 2.56
C ARG A 268 -0.86 3.31 2.34
N PRO A 269 -2.17 3.09 2.52
CA PRO A 269 -2.84 1.85 2.13
C PRO A 269 -2.67 1.57 0.63
N ASN A 270 -2.47 0.30 0.29
CA ASN A 270 -2.20 -0.12 -1.08
C ASN A 270 -3.23 -1.12 -1.64
N GLY A 271 -2.97 -1.61 -2.86
CA GLY A 271 -3.82 -2.56 -3.56
C GLY A 271 -3.70 -4.01 -3.07
N THR A 272 -2.71 -4.34 -2.23
CA THR A 272 -2.48 -5.71 -1.75
C THR A 272 -3.06 -5.98 -0.37
N ARG A 273 -3.61 -4.97 0.31
CA ARG A 273 -4.17 -5.06 1.66
C ARG A 273 -5.20 -6.18 1.85
N TYR A 274 -6.04 -6.46 0.85
CA TYR A 274 -6.98 -7.58 0.93
C TYR A 274 -6.27 -8.93 0.97
N LEU A 275 -5.21 -9.09 0.15
CA LEU A 275 -4.43 -10.32 0.12
C LEU A 275 -3.62 -10.50 1.41
N THR A 276 -3.04 -9.42 1.95
CA THR A 276 -2.37 -9.43 3.26
C THR A 276 -3.35 -9.85 4.36
N THR A 277 -4.54 -9.22 4.39
CA THR A 277 -5.60 -9.58 5.35
C THR A 277 -6.04 -11.04 5.19
N ALA A 278 -6.28 -11.50 3.97
CA ALA A 278 -6.64 -12.88 3.70
C ALA A 278 -5.55 -13.87 4.16
N THR A 279 -4.28 -13.50 3.99
CA THR A 279 -3.12 -14.33 4.36
C THR A 279 -2.94 -14.46 5.86
N CYS A 280 -3.03 -13.34 6.60
CA CYS A 280 -2.62 -13.28 7.99
C CYS A 280 -3.73 -12.94 9.00
N GLY A 281 -4.92 -12.57 8.55
CA GLY A 281 -6.04 -12.19 9.43
C GLY A 281 -5.97 -10.76 9.96
N VAL A 282 -4.89 -10.01 9.71
CA VAL A 282 -4.74 -8.63 10.16
C VAL A 282 -5.17 -7.66 9.06
N ASN A 283 -6.20 -6.87 9.33
CA ASN A 283 -6.67 -5.81 8.43
C ASN A 283 -5.99 -4.49 8.78
N SER A 284 -5.08 -4.04 7.94
CA SER A 284 -4.26 -2.84 8.19
C SER A 284 -5.09 -1.56 8.34
N LEU A 285 -6.22 -1.43 7.64
CA LEU A 285 -7.11 -0.26 7.80
C LEU A 285 -7.86 -0.29 9.14
N CYS A 286 -8.27 -1.46 9.63
CA CYS A 286 -8.82 -1.59 10.98
C CYS A 286 -7.77 -1.24 12.04
N GLU A 287 -6.50 -1.53 11.78
CA GLU A 287 -5.41 -1.16 12.70
C GLU A 287 -5.16 0.36 12.73
N LEU A 288 -5.40 1.12 11.64
CA LEU A 288 -5.41 2.58 11.72
C LEU A 288 -6.51 3.09 12.67
N VAL A 289 -7.67 2.46 12.66
CA VAL A 289 -8.74 2.77 13.64
C VAL A 289 -8.28 2.43 15.05
N ASN A 290 -7.65 1.27 15.26
CA ASN A 290 -7.11 0.88 16.58
C ASN A 290 -6.04 1.84 17.10
N MET A 291 -5.17 2.35 16.22
CA MET A 291 -4.21 3.41 16.55
C MET A 291 -4.95 4.67 17.04
N ALA A 292 -5.99 5.09 16.32
CA ALA A 292 -6.77 6.28 16.66
C ALA A 292 -7.53 6.18 17.99
N ILE A 293 -7.98 4.98 18.36
CA ILE A 293 -8.72 4.75 19.62
C ILE A 293 -7.86 4.24 20.78
N GLY A 294 -6.54 4.13 20.57
CA GLY A 294 -5.60 3.66 21.59
C GLY A 294 -5.64 2.16 21.89
N GLU A 295 -6.16 1.35 20.97
CA GLU A 295 -6.25 -0.12 21.08
C GLU A 295 -5.15 -0.86 20.29
N PHE A 296 -4.30 -0.14 19.57
CA PHE A 296 -3.16 -0.73 18.86
C PHE A 296 -2.10 -1.21 19.85
N SER A 297 -1.65 -2.45 19.70
CA SER A 297 -0.45 -2.98 20.37
C SER A 297 0.11 -4.16 19.58
N LEU A 298 1.41 -4.39 19.66
CA LEU A 298 2.05 -5.54 19.02
C LEU A 298 1.46 -6.86 19.51
N SER A 299 1.14 -6.97 20.82
CA SER A 299 0.50 -8.16 21.37
C SER A 299 -0.83 -8.46 20.67
N ASN A 300 -1.69 -7.44 20.52
CA ASN A 300 -2.97 -7.60 19.86
C ASN A 300 -2.83 -8.00 18.38
N ILE A 301 -1.78 -7.52 17.70
CA ILE A 301 -1.49 -7.92 16.32
C ILE A 301 -1.08 -9.39 16.28
N TYR A 302 -0.14 -9.82 17.15
CA TYR A 302 0.31 -11.21 17.20
C TYR A 302 -0.83 -12.17 17.55
N ASP A 303 -1.74 -11.80 18.41
CA ASP A 303 -2.90 -12.60 18.80
C ASP A 303 -3.91 -12.77 17.64
N LYS A 304 -3.96 -11.80 16.73
CA LYS A 304 -4.81 -11.85 15.51
C LYS A 304 -4.21 -12.68 14.39
N LEU A 305 -2.89 -12.93 14.39
CA LEU A 305 -2.24 -13.62 13.27
C LEU A 305 -2.82 -15.02 13.06
N GLN A 306 -3.37 -15.22 11.87
CA GLN A 306 -3.88 -16.51 11.39
C GLN A 306 -3.29 -16.76 10.01
N TYR A 307 -2.72 -17.92 9.79
CA TYR A 307 -2.12 -18.24 8.49
C TYR A 307 -3.09 -19.01 7.60
N HIS A 308 -3.32 -18.45 6.41
CA HIS A 308 -4.10 -19.06 5.34
C HIS A 308 -3.29 -19.04 4.04
N TYR A 309 -3.57 -20.02 3.18
CA TYR A 309 -3.26 -19.88 1.76
C TYR A 309 -4.27 -18.93 1.15
N SER A 310 -3.80 -17.96 0.37
CA SER A 310 -4.63 -16.95 -0.23
C SER A 310 -4.19 -16.62 -1.65
N THR A 311 -5.11 -16.14 -2.47
CA THR A 311 -4.84 -15.68 -3.82
C THR A 311 -5.73 -14.49 -4.16
N GLU A 312 -5.18 -13.56 -4.95
CA GLU A 312 -5.90 -12.46 -5.57
C GLU A 312 -5.86 -12.64 -7.08
N ILE A 313 -7.04 -12.74 -7.71
CA ILE A 313 -7.21 -13.00 -9.14
C ILE A 313 -7.97 -11.84 -9.80
N PRO A 314 -7.44 -11.25 -10.90
CA PRO A 314 -8.19 -10.29 -11.70
C PRO A 314 -9.30 -11.02 -12.48
N ILE A 315 -10.52 -10.51 -12.39
CA ILE A 315 -11.71 -11.10 -13.02
C ILE A 315 -12.46 -10.13 -13.95
N GLY A 316 -12.10 -8.85 -13.92
CA GLY A 316 -12.78 -7.80 -14.69
C GLY A 316 -14.15 -7.44 -14.13
N ASN A 317 -15.18 -8.27 -14.38
CA ASN A 317 -16.51 -8.15 -13.80
C ASN A 317 -16.88 -9.45 -13.11
N TYR A 318 -17.33 -9.33 -11.85
CA TYR A 318 -17.82 -10.47 -11.10
C TYR A 318 -19.33 -10.58 -11.23
N GLU A 319 -19.80 -11.73 -11.71
CA GLU A 319 -21.24 -12.01 -11.94
C GLU A 319 -21.84 -12.95 -10.88
N GLY A 320 -21.02 -13.47 -9.98
CA GLY A 320 -21.48 -14.37 -8.93
C GLY A 320 -22.08 -13.64 -7.73
N PRO A 321 -22.63 -14.37 -6.76
CA PRO A 321 -23.08 -13.78 -5.50
C PRO A 321 -21.88 -13.22 -4.73
N SER A 322 -21.93 -11.93 -4.38
CA SER A 322 -20.96 -11.34 -3.46
C SER A 322 -21.36 -11.69 -2.03
N PRO A 323 -20.50 -12.35 -1.25
CA PRO A 323 -20.80 -12.65 0.14
C PRO A 323 -20.76 -11.42 1.04
N ASN A 324 -20.20 -10.32 0.52
CA ASN A 324 -19.79 -9.14 1.29
C ASN A 324 -20.51 -7.86 0.87
N ASP A 325 -21.64 -7.95 0.19
CA ASP A 325 -22.40 -6.76 -0.16
C ASP A 325 -23.26 -6.30 1.05
N PRO A 326 -22.91 -5.18 1.71
CA PRO A 326 -21.82 -4.23 1.41
C PRO A 326 -20.49 -4.47 2.15
N VAL A 327 -20.31 -5.54 2.93
CA VAL A 327 -19.18 -5.73 3.86
C VAL A 327 -18.00 -6.45 3.24
N LYS A 328 -16.86 -5.76 3.11
CA LYS A 328 -15.60 -6.32 2.59
C LYS A 328 -14.71 -6.85 3.73
N SER A 329 -15.16 -7.93 4.39
CA SER A 329 -14.48 -8.54 5.53
C SER A 329 -14.23 -10.02 5.35
N PHE A 330 -13.10 -10.50 5.90
CA PHE A 330 -12.77 -11.92 5.99
C PHE A 330 -13.19 -12.56 7.33
N GLU A 331 -13.85 -11.86 8.25
CA GLU A 331 -14.23 -12.46 9.53
C GLU A 331 -15.15 -13.68 9.36
N ASP A 332 -16.17 -13.53 8.52
CA ASP A 332 -17.16 -14.58 8.27
C ASP A 332 -17.13 -15.12 6.82
N ASN A 333 -16.13 -14.72 6.03
CA ASN A 333 -16.06 -15.04 4.62
C ASN A 333 -14.68 -15.57 4.22
N ASP A 334 -14.67 -16.49 3.26
CA ASP A 334 -13.46 -17.06 2.68
C ASP A 334 -13.01 -16.32 1.40
N PHE A 335 -13.80 -15.37 0.90
CA PHE A 335 -13.42 -14.51 -0.21
C PHE A 335 -14.07 -13.14 -0.16
N VAL A 336 -13.44 -12.17 -0.82
CA VAL A 336 -13.91 -10.79 -0.98
C VAL A 336 -13.78 -10.39 -2.44
N VAL A 337 -14.83 -9.76 -2.99
CA VAL A 337 -14.79 -9.11 -4.31
C VAL A 337 -14.53 -7.62 -4.11
N HIS A 338 -13.54 -7.08 -4.80
CA HIS A 338 -13.15 -5.67 -4.66
C HIS A 338 -12.63 -5.05 -5.96
N GLY A 339 -12.50 -3.75 -5.99
CA GLY A 339 -12.12 -2.97 -7.17
C GLY A 339 -13.32 -2.47 -7.97
N PRO A 340 -13.13 -1.47 -8.85
CA PRO A 340 -14.19 -0.93 -9.67
C PRO A 340 -14.62 -1.92 -10.75
N GLN A 341 -15.85 -1.77 -11.23
CA GLN A 341 -16.37 -2.55 -12.35
C GLN A 341 -15.42 -2.48 -13.57
N GLY A 342 -15.20 -3.59 -14.24
CA GLY A 342 -14.23 -3.74 -15.32
C GLY A 342 -12.80 -4.06 -14.85
N TYR A 343 -12.51 -3.86 -13.58
CA TYR A 343 -11.20 -4.12 -12.95
C TYR A 343 -11.36 -4.84 -11.60
N GLN A 344 -12.49 -5.54 -11.41
CA GLN A 344 -12.73 -6.28 -10.19
C GLN A 344 -11.75 -7.44 -10.03
N ARG A 345 -11.47 -7.75 -8.77
CA ARG A 345 -10.65 -8.88 -8.35
C ARG A 345 -11.37 -9.65 -7.26
N VAL A 346 -11.10 -10.94 -7.23
CA VAL A 346 -11.46 -11.80 -6.11
C VAL A 346 -10.19 -12.09 -5.30
N THR A 347 -10.25 -11.80 -4.01
CA THR A 347 -9.25 -12.28 -3.06
C THR A 347 -9.90 -13.40 -2.23
N ALA A 348 -9.31 -14.59 -2.25
CA ALA A 348 -9.82 -15.77 -1.56
C ALA A 348 -8.76 -16.35 -0.61
N ARG A 349 -9.21 -17.05 0.45
CA ARG A 349 -8.36 -17.73 1.42
C ARG A 349 -8.90 -19.10 1.78
N ALA A 350 -7.99 -20.01 2.17
CA ALA A 350 -8.34 -21.31 2.74
C ALA A 350 -7.24 -21.82 3.68
N LYS A 351 -7.54 -22.80 4.51
CA LYS A 351 -6.56 -23.44 5.41
C LYS A 351 -5.59 -24.37 4.68
N SER A 352 -5.94 -24.84 3.48
CA SER A 352 -5.06 -25.65 2.62
C SER A 352 -5.06 -25.15 1.18
N LYS A 353 -3.99 -25.45 0.44
CA LYS A 353 -3.90 -25.14 -1.00
C LYS A 353 -5.02 -25.81 -1.79
N SER A 354 -5.30 -27.10 -1.51
CA SER A 354 -6.34 -27.85 -2.21
C SER A 354 -7.74 -27.27 -1.99
N ASP A 355 -8.03 -26.71 -0.82
CA ASP A 355 -9.33 -26.09 -0.57
C ASP A 355 -9.41 -24.70 -1.19
N LEU A 356 -8.27 -23.97 -1.26
CA LEU A 356 -8.19 -22.71 -1.99
C LEU A 356 -8.45 -22.92 -3.49
N GLU A 357 -7.82 -23.94 -4.12
CA GLU A 357 -8.03 -24.30 -5.51
C GLU A 357 -9.50 -24.61 -5.79
N LYS A 358 -10.14 -25.44 -4.97
CA LYS A 358 -11.58 -25.75 -5.10
C LYS A 358 -12.48 -24.53 -4.93
N LEU A 359 -12.09 -23.59 -4.06
CA LEU A 359 -12.83 -22.34 -3.89
C LEU A 359 -12.72 -21.47 -5.13
N ILE A 360 -11.51 -21.31 -5.68
CA ILE A 360 -11.27 -20.54 -6.89
C ILE A 360 -12.01 -21.11 -8.09
N ASP A 361 -11.98 -22.45 -8.30
CA ASP A 361 -12.71 -23.13 -9.39
C ASP A 361 -14.24 -22.91 -9.34
N LYS A 362 -14.77 -22.47 -8.21
CA LYS A 362 -16.19 -22.12 -8.07
C LYS A 362 -16.48 -20.65 -8.30
N LEU A 363 -15.46 -19.78 -8.21
CA LEU A 363 -15.59 -18.34 -8.26
C LEU A 363 -15.23 -17.76 -9.63
N VAL A 364 -14.38 -18.46 -10.39
CA VAL A 364 -13.86 -18.10 -11.70
C VAL A 364 -14.12 -19.20 -12.70
#